data_99996748d68444859bf45052b80b0f2a
#
_entry.id   99996748d68444859bf45052b80b0f2a
#
_cell.length_a   1.000
_cell.length_b   1.000
_cell.length_c   1.000
_cell.angle_alpha   90.00
_cell.angle_beta   90.00
_cell.angle_gamma   90.00
#
_symmetry.space_group_name_H-M   'P 1'
#
loop_
_entity.id
_entity.type
_entity.pdbx_description
1 polymer ?
#
loop_
_entity_poly.entity_id
_entity_poly.type
_entity_poly.pdbx_seq_one_letter_code
_entity_poly.pdbx_strand_id
1 'polypeptide(L)'
;IDGMPVGVMDLFDTQDMPTRLNSAIFADRQAHQDAACVYAMRTHGAAIIGKTATTEFGLATPPGTRNPYDYARSPGGASSGSAAAVGARMLPTALGAQAMGSLVQPSGYCANYAFKPSFGAINRGGGHFPCPSATHVGVHSGTLRDAWELCWFLSRTAGPDAGHTAIAGSPQPAEARKPHRLVRMFTPGWELTPQS
;
A
#
# COMPACT_ATOMS: atom_id res chain seq x y z
N ILE A 1 11.08 -13.71 2.26
CA ILE A 1 10.90 -12.44 2.99
C ILE A 1 11.37 -12.49 4.45
N ASP A 2 12.13 -13.51 4.80
CA ASP A 2 12.65 -13.72 6.15
C ASP A 2 13.51 -12.52 6.59
N GLY A 3 13.22 -11.98 7.77
CA GLY A 3 13.87 -10.79 8.33
C GLY A 3 13.53 -9.46 7.63
N MET A 4 12.71 -9.46 6.58
CA MET A 4 12.37 -8.22 5.87
C MET A 4 11.49 -7.29 6.73
N PRO A 5 11.92 -6.04 7.00
CA PRO A 5 11.11 -5.10 7.75
C PRO A 5 9.97 -4.54 6.88
N VAL A 6 8.74 -4.62 7.40
CA VAL A 6 7.52 -4.17 6.69
C VAL A 6 6.70 -3.25 7.58
N GLY A 7 6.27 -2.11 7.03
CA GLY A 7 5.25 -1.25 7.62
C GLY A 7 3.85 -1.69 7.19
N VAL A 8 2.87 -1.61 8.06
CA VAL A 8 1.49 -2.01 7.77
C VAL A 8 0.56 -0.83 7.88
N MET A 9 -0.09 -0.45 6.77
CA MET A 9 -1.08 0.63 6.76
C MET A 9 -2.16 0.39 7.83
N ASP A 10 -2.52 1.43 8.56
CA ASP A 10 -3.43 1.36 9.70
C ASP A 10 -4.92 1.16 9.32
N LEU A 11 -5.15 0.51 8.20
CA LEU A 11 -6.41 -0.10 7.80
C LEU A 11 -6.40 -1.63 7.92
N PHE A 12 -5.25 -2.25 8.15
CA PHE A 12 -5.13 -3.70 8.29
C PHE A 12 -4.94 -4.09 9.74
N ASP A 13 -5.67 -5.09 10.17
CA ASP A 13 -5.54 -5.63 11.51
C ASP A 13 -4.18 -6.26 11.75
N THR A 14 -3.63 -6.01 12.94
CA THR A 14 -2.46 -6.65 13.50
C THR A 14 -2.80 -7.10 14.93
N GLN A 15 -2.50 -8.36 15.27
CA GLN A 15 -2.87 -8.92 16.58
C GLN A 15 -2.12 -8.30 17.76
N ASP A 16 -0.96 -7.70 17.49
CA ASP A 16 -0.01 -7.17 18.48
C ASP A 16 0.02 -5.63 18.54
N MET A 17 -0.66 -4.94 17.64
CA MET A 17 -0.72 -3.48 17.59
C MET A 17 -2.13 -2.99 17.32
N PRO A 18 -2.55 -1.84 17.87
CA PRO A 18 -3.88 -1.28 17.62
C PRO A 18 -4.09 -0.98 16.13
N THR A 19 -5.32 -1.14 15.65
CA THR A 19 -5.77 -0.69 14.32
C THR A 19 -6.78 0.43 14.50
N ARG A 20 -6.32 1.66 14.34
CA ARG A 20 -7.05 2.88 14.73
C ARG A 20 -7.76 3.59 13.58
N LEU A 21 -7.46 3.22 12.33
CA LEU A 21 -8.04 3.84 11.13
C LEU A 21 -7.86 5.37 11.10
N ASN A 22 -6.84 5.88 11.81
CA ASN A 22 -6.61 7.31 12.03
C ASN A 22 -7.85 8.06 12.59
N SER A 23 -8.63 7.41 13.43
CA SER A 23 -9.86 7.98 14.01
C SER A 23 -9.88 7.82 15.52
N ALA A 24 -10.33 8.88 16.23
CA ALA A 24 -10.53 8.85 17.67
C ALA A 24 -11.56 7.80 18.11
N ILE A 25 -12.51 7.45 17.24
CA ILE A 25 -13.54 6.43 17.51
C ILE A 25 -12.90 5.05 17.76
N PHE A 26 -11.76 4.78 17.14
CA PHE A 26 -11.06 3.51 17.23
C PHE A 26 -9.70 3.61 17.95
N ALA A 27 -9.51 4.64 18.80
CA ALA A 27 -8.24 4.90 19.47
C ALA A 27 -7.70 3.68 20.24
N ASP A 28 -8.59 2.91 20.88
CA ASP A 28 -8.26 1.76 21.72
C ASP A 28 -8.59 0.40 21.06
N ARG A 29 -8.90 0.43 19.73
CA ARG A 29 -9.28 -0.80 19.03
C ARG A 29 -8.10 -1.71 18.85
N GLN A 30 -8.11 -2.87 19.49
CA GLN A 30 -7.16 -3.96 19.32
C GLN A 30 -7.82 -5.11 18.54
N ALA A 31 -7.18 -5.55 17.47
CA ALA A 31 -7.60 -6.74 16.75
C ALA A 31 -7.16 -8.03 17.49
N HIS A 32 -7.96 -9.09 17.35
CA HIS A 32 -7.62 -10.39 17.96
C HIS A 32 -6.77 -11.27 17.03
N GLN A 33 -6.65 -10.91 15.78
CA GLN A 33 -5.89 -11.64 14.76
C GLN A 33 -5.36 -10.70 13.69
N ASP A 34 -4.32 -11.14 13.00
CA ASP A 34 -3.75 -10.44 11.86
C ASP A 34 -4.70 -10.46 10.65
N ALA A 35 -4.68 -9.42 9.84
CA ALA A 35 -5.24 -9.46 8.49
C ALA A 35 -4.52 -10.54 7.66
N ALA A 36 -5.20 -11.11 6.67
CA ALA A 36 -4.69 -12.24 5.87
C ALA A 36 -3.28 -11.99 5.29
N CYS A 37 -3.05 -10.81 4.73
CA CYS A 37 -1.74 -10.44 4.19
C CYS A 37 -0.67 -10.22 5.28
N VAL A 38 -1.05 -9.71 6.46
CA VAL A 38 -0.14 -9.54 7.60
C VAL A 38 0.23 -10.90 8.18
N TYR A 39 -0.74 -11.78 8.36
CA TYR A 39 -0.52 -13.16 8.79
C TYR A 39 0.44 -13.89 7.85
N ALA A 40 0.19 -13.81 6.54
CA ALA A 40 1.06 -14.42 5.53
C ALA A 40 2.50 -13.89 5.61
N MET A 41 2.70 -12.59 5.76
CA MET A 41 4.03 -11.99 5.92
C MET A 41 4.72 -12.49 7.19
N ARG A 42 4.01 -12.45 8.32
CA ARG A 42 4.56 -12.84 9.63
C ARG A 42 4.95 -14.32 9.68
N THR A 43 4.11 -15.21 9.17
CA THR A 43 4.37 -16.66 9.13
C THR A 43 5.55 -17.06 8.23
N HIS A 44 5.95 -16.16 7.31
CA HIS A 44 7.12 -16.34 6.46
C HIS A 44 8.32 -15.47 6.89
N GLY A 45 8.34 -15.06 8.14
CA GLY A 45 9.50 -14.44 8.76
C GLY A 45 9.67 -12.94 8.56
N ALA A 46 8.71 -12.24 7.93
CA ALA A 46 8.79 -10.79 7.84
C ALA A 46 8.70 -10.12 9.23
N ALA A 47 9.51 -9.12 9.45
CA ALA A 47 9.47 -8.30 10.66
C ALA A 47 8.43 -7.17 10.48
N ILE A 48 7.28 -7.29 11.12
CA ILE A 48 6.28 -6.22 11.13
C ILE A 48 6.74 -5.13 12.09
N ILE A 49 7.25 -4.03 11.56
CA ILE A 49 7.93 -2.98 12.34
C ILE A 49 6.94 -2.04 13.02
N GLY A 50 5.76 -1.83 12.42
CA GLY A 50 4.77 -0.94 12.98
C GLY A 50 3.63 -0.61 12.02
N LYS A 51 2.68 0.18 12.56
CA LYS A 51 1.56 0.70 11.78
C LYS A 51 1.95 2.01 11.10
N THR A 52 1.61 2.17 9.82
CA THR A 52 1.84 3.39 9.08
C THR A 52 0.55 4.19 8.96
N ALA A 53 0.65 5.51 9.12
CA ALA A 53 -0.49 6.41 9.14
C ALA A 53 -1.31 6.33 7.84
N THR A 54 -2.63 6.33 7.98
CA THR A 54 -3.60 6.44 6.88
C THR A 54 -4.37 7.75 7.00
N THR A 55 -5.05 8.19 5.95
CA THR A 55 -6.13 9.17 6.10
C THR A 55 -7.26 8.55 6.93
N GLU A 56 -8.07 9.36 7.62
CA GLU A 56 -9.15 8.85 8.47
C GLU A 56 -10.06 7.91 7.66
N PHE A 57 -10.24 6.68 8.14
CA PHE A 57 -10.94 5.57 7.46
C PHE A 57 -10.44 5.26 6.03
N GLY A 58 -9.26 5.73 5.63
CA GLY A 58 -8.82 5.63 4.23
C GLY A 58 -9.56 6.58 3.27
N LEU A 59 -10.20 7.62 3.80
CA LEU A 59 -10.95 8.63 3.05
C LEU A 59 -10.13 9.92 2.86
N ALA A 60 -10.72 11.09 3.12
CA ALA A 60 -10.13 12.38 2.75
C ALA A 60 -9.35 13.08 3.87
N THR A 61 -9.69 12.87 5.15
CA THR A 61 -9.06 13.59 6.26
C THR A 61 -7.61 13.16 6.43
N PRO A 62 -6.62 14.05 6.20
CA PRO A 62 -5.21 13.67 6.20
C PRO A 62 -4.69 13.40 7.63
N PRO A 63 -3.71 12.49 7.79
CA PRO A 63 -2.96 12.38 9.03
C PRO A 63 -1.95 13.52 9.16
N GLY A 64 -1.27 13.61 10.30
CA GLY A 64 -0.16 14.56 10.52
C GLY A 64 1.12 14.27 9.73
N THR A 65 1.14 13.20 8.94
CA THR A 65 2.29 12.80 8.11
C THR A 65 2.62 13.85 7.06
N ARG A 66 3.92 14.12 6.88
CA ARG A 66 4.43 15.09 5.92
C ARG A 66 5.19 14.40 4.79
N ASN A 67 5.30 15.09 3.65
CA ASN A 67 6.12 14.61 2.56
C ASN A 67 7.61 14.65 2.96
N PRO A 68 8.38 13.57 2.80
CA PRO A 68 9.78 13.51 3.24
C PRO A 68 10.71 14.44 2.46
N TYR A 69 10.31 14.89 1.28
CA TYR A 69 11.09 15.80 0.43
C TYR A 69 10.73 17.28 0.60
N ASP A 70 9.51 17.56 1.11
CA ASP A 70 9.05 18.90 1.39
C ASP A 70 7.99 18.85 2.51
N TYR A 71 8.39 19.19 3.72
CA TYR A 71 7.51 19.16 4.90
C TYR A 71 6.30 20.11 4.83
N ALA A 72 6.32 21.09 3.93
CA ALA A 72 5.16 21.96 3.69
C ALA A 72 4.09 21.29 2.83
N ARG A 73 4.41 20.17 2.19
CA ARG A 73 3.52 19.45 1.28
C ARG A 73 2.94 18.18 1.88
N SER A 74 1.82 17.75 1.31
CA SER A 74 1.19 16.47 1.61
C SER A 74 2.01 15.31 1.04
N PRO A 75 2.10 14.16 1.74
CA PRO A 75 2.63 12.92 1.18
C PRO A 75 1.65 12.23 0.23
N GLY A 76 0.45 12.81 0.03
CA GLY A 76 -0.67 12.11 -0.63
C GLY A 76 -1.40 11.16 0.33
N GLY A 77 -2.39 10.43 -0.18
CA GLY A 77 -3.21 9.51 0.61
C GLY A 77 -4.05 8.56 -0.27
N ALA A 78 -4.71 7.54 0.33
CA ALA A 78 -4.84 7.31 1.79
C ALA A 78 -3.64 6.62 2.45
N SER A 79 -2.73 5.99 1.72
CA SER A 79 -1.55 5.28 2.26
C SER A 79 -0.40 6.26 2.59
N SER A 80 -0.72 7.37 3.25
CA SER A 80 0.20 8.50 3.51
C SER A 80 1.49 8.08 4.21
N GLY A 81 1.36 7.38 5.33
CA GLY A 81 2.51 6.94 6.14
C GLY A 81 3.32 5.84 5.46
N SER A 82 2.68 4.93 4.73
CA SER A 82 3.37 3.88 3.98
C SER A 82 4.27 4.48 2.90
N ALA A 83 3.74 5.40 2.11
CA ALA A 83 4.52 6.07 1.07
C ALA A 83 5.63 6.96 1.67
N ALA A 84 5.32 7.72 2.73
CA ALA A 84 6.31 8.58 3.37
C ALA A 84 7.46 7.77 4.00
N ALA A 85 7.17 6.67 4.68
CA ALA A 85 8.19 5.83 5.31
C ALA A 85 9.14 5.20 4.29
N VAL A 86 8.59 4.70 3.17
CA VAL A 86 9.41 4.14 2.09
C VAL A 86 10.19 5.24 1.37
N GLY A 87 9.56 6.38 1.06
CA GLY A 87 10.21 7.52 0.42
C GLY A 87 11.33 8.13 1.26
N ALA A 88 11.16 8.17 2.59
CA ALA A 88 12.18 8.58 3.55
C ALA A 88 13.27 7.52 3.78
N ARG A 89 13.18 6.34 3.14
CA ARG A 89 14.08 5.20 3.33
C ARG A 89 14.11 4.64 4.76
N MET A 90 13.05 4.84 5.52
CA MET A 90 12.88 4.24 6.85
C MET A 90 12.57 2.74 6.75
N LEU A 91 11.89 2.34 5.69
CA LEU A 91 11.49 0.97 5.38
C LEU A 91 11.75 0.65 3.90
N PRO A 92 12.16 -0.58 3.57
CA PRO A 92 12.27 -1.01 2.18
C PRO A 92 10.89 -1.17 1.51
N THR A 93 9.88 -1.55 2.31
CA THR A 93 8.53 -1.78 1.82
C THR A 93 7.47 -1.54 2.89
N ALA A 94 6.25 -1.25 2.45
CA ALA A 94 5.09 -1.09 3.31
C ALA A 94 3.80 -1.55 2.60
N LEU A 95 2.91 -2.17 3.36
CA LEU A 95 1.57 -2.54 2.90
C LEU A 95 0.70 -1.29 2.77
N GLY A 96 -0.14 -1.25 1.74
CA GLY A 96 -1.11 -0.19 1.53
C GLY A 96 -2.37 -0.69 0.83
N ALA A 97 -3.32 0.21 0.62
CA ALA A 97 -4.57 -0.08 -0.05
C ALA A 97 -4.99 1.04 -1.00
N GLN A 98 -5.75 0.72 -2.04
CA GLN A 98 -6.22 1.70 -3.01
C GLN A 98 -7.63 1.40 -3.50
N ALA A 99 -8.51 2.40 -3.39
CA ALA A 99 -9.75 2.45 -4.17
C ALA A 99 -9.59 3.36 -5.40
N MET A 100 -9.16 4.61 -5.23
CA MET A 100 -9.09 5.63 -6.29
C MET A 100 -7.71 6.34 -6.34
N GLY A 101 -6.62 5.61 -6.34
CA GLY A 101 -5.29 6.22 -6.45
C GLY A 101 -4.43 6.17 -5.17
N SER A 102 -4.97 5.68 -4.06
CA SER A 102 -4.37 5.77 -2.72
C SER A 102 -3.06 4.99 -2.48
N LEU A 103 -2.58 4.24 -3.47
CA LEU A 103 -1.22 3.66 -3.52
C LEU A 103 -0.34 4.50 -4.45
N VAL A 104 -0.76 4.64 -5.72
CA VAL A 104 0.12 5.20 -6.75
C VAL A 104 0.33 6.70 -6.60
N GLN A 105 -0.68 7.45 -6.14
CA GLN A 105 -0.55 8.89 -5.92
C GLN A 105 0.46 9.22 -4.81
N PRO A 106 0.34 8.69 -3.57
CA PRO A 106 1.31 8.98 -2.53
C PRO A 106 2.71 8.44 -2.85
N SER A 107 2.84 7.33 -3.58
CA SER A 107 4.14 6.86 -4.08
C SER A 107 4.78 7.86 -5.03
N GLY A 108 4.01 8.43 -5.96
CA GLY A 108 4.51 9.48 -6.85
C GLY A 108 4.96 10.74 -6.09
N TYR A 109 4.23 11.12 -5.04
CA TYR A 109 4.57 12.29 -4.21
C TYR A 109 5.80 12.06 -3.32
N CYS A 110 6.00 10.82 -2.86
CA CYS A 110 7.10 10.45 -1.96
C CYS A 110 8.25 9.73 -2.67
N ALA A 111 8.33 9.80 -4.01
CA ALA A 111 9.41 9.26 -4.84
C ALA A 111 9.76 7.79 -4.54
N ASN A 112 8.76 6.94 -4.45
CA ASN A 112 8.91 5.49 -4.35
C ASN A 112 8.00 4.76 -5.36
N TYR A 113 8.08 3.44 -5.40
CA TYR A 113 7.27 2.62 -6.30
C TYR A 113 6.07 2.05 -5.57
N ALA A 114 4.93 1.99 -6.25
CA ALA A 114 3.78 1.24 -5.79
C ALA A 114 3.34 0.22 -6.82
N PHE A 115 2.88 -0.92 -6.35
CA PHE A 115 2.22 -1.91 -7.19
C PHE A 115 0.82 -2.20 -6.67
N LYS A 116 -0.17 -1.98 -7.53
CA LYS A 116 -1.57 -2.30 -7.31
C LYS A 116 -1.98 -3.43 -8.25
N PRO A 117 -2.13 -4.66 -7.77
CA PRO A 117 -2.57 -5.78 -8.59
C PRO A 117 -4.05 -5.65 -8.98
N SER A 118 -4.55 -6.61 -9.75
CA SER A 118 -5.97 -6.74 -10.05
C SER A 118 -6.81 -6.87 -8.79
N PHE A 119 -8.09 -6.46 -8.88
CA PHE A 119 -9.03 -6.54 -7.76
C PHE A 119 -9.14 -7.99 -7.25
N GLY A 120 -9.06 -8.17 -5.94
CA GLY A 120 -9.14 -9.47 -5.30
C GLY A 120 -7.93 -10.41 -5.50
N ALA A 121 -6.88 -9.97 -6.19
CA ALA A 121 -5.69 -10.82 -6.41
C ALA A 121 -4.86 -11.08 -5.14
N ILE A 122 -5.01 -10.23 -4.14
CA ILE A 122 -4.48 -10.43 -2.78
C ILE A 122 -5.65 -10.38 -1.82
N ASN A 123 -5.71 -11.34 -0.89
CA ASN A 123 -6.77 -11.46 0.11
C ASN A 123 -6.89 -10.20 0.97
N ARG A 124 -8.11 -9.69 1.07
CA ARG A 124 -8.44 -8.45 1.79
C ARG A 124 -8.99 -8.69 3.19
N GLY A 125 -9.06 -9.94 3.64
CA GLY A 125 -9.56 -10.30 4.96
C GLY A 125 -8.79 -9.59 6.08
N GLY A 126 -9.53 -9.03 7.05
CA GLY A 126 -8.98 -8.23 8.15
C GLY A 126 -8.54 -6.81 7.75
N GLY A 127 -8.90 -6.36 6.55
CA GLY A 127 -8.76 -4.97 6.13
C GLY A 127 -10.07 -4.19 6.30
N HIS A 128 -9.98 -2.96 6.82
CA HIS A 128 -11.12 -2.06 7.05
C HIS A 128 -11.21 -1.04 5.93
N PHE A 129 -11.93 -1.39 4.88
CA PHE A 129 -11.99 -0.58 3.66
C PHE A 129 -13.33 0.14 3.55
N PRO A 130 -13.34 1.48 3.33
CA PRO A 130 -14.58 2.25 3.20
C PRO A 130 -15.36 1.90 1.94
N CYS A 131 -14.67 1.38 0.92
CA CYS A 131 -15.26 0.96 -0.34
C CYS A 131 -14.78 -0.46 -0.71
N PRO A 132 -15.34 -1.53 -0.09
CA PRO A 132 -14.86 -2.89 -0.29
C PRO A 132 -14.93 -3.37 -1.75
N SER A 133 -15.91 -2.90 -2.52
CA SER A 133 -16.10 -3.25 -3.93
C SER A 133 -15.07 -2.64 -4.89
N ALA A 134 -14.30 -1.65 -4.42
CA ALA A 134 -13.30 -0.96 -5.24
C ALA A 134 -11.89 -1.00 -4.64
N THR A 135 -11.72 -1.45 -3.39
CA THR A 135 -10.42 -1.39 -2.74
C THR A 135 -9.55 -2.59 -3.05
N HIS A 136 -8.32 -2.33 -3.39
CA HIS A 136 -7.26 -3.30 -3.69
C HIS A 136 -6.20 -3.25 -2.58
N VAL A 137 -5.62 -4.39 -2.25
CA VAL A 137 -4.37 -4.46 -1.48
C VAL A 137 -3.20 -4.29 -2.44
N GLY A 138 -2.17 -3.60 -2.00
CA GLY A 138 -0.92 -3.45 -2.73
C GLY A 138 0.20 -2.98 -1.82
N VAL A 139 1.33 -2.64 -2.39
CA VAL A 139 2.53 -2.30 -1.64
C VAL A 139 3.22 -1.04 -2.15
N HIS A 140 3.93 -0.38 -1.26
CA HIS A 140 4.95 0.64 -1.54
C HIS A 140 6.32 0.00 -1.36
N SER A 141 7.28 0.29 -2.23
CA SER A 141 8.63 -0.26 -2.15
C SER A 141 9.68 0.71 -2.70
N GLY A 142 10.91 0.55 -2.23
CA GLY A 142 12.06 1.31 -2.71
C GLY A 142 12.48 0.93 -4.13
N THR A 143 12.07 -0.26 -4.62
CA THR A 143 12.32 -0.71 -5.99
C THR A 143 11.08 -1.32 -6.61
N LEU A 144 10.97 -1.26 -7.93
CA LEU A 144 9.87 -1.89 -8.67
C LEU A 144 9.91 -3.43 -8.54
N ARG A 145 11.10 -3.98 -8.44
CA ARG A 145 11.31 -5.41 -8.25
C ARG A 145 10.71 -5.89 -6.93
N ASP A 146 11.05 -5.24 -5.83
CA ASP A 146 10.52 -5.61 -4.51
C ASP A 146 8.99 -5.44 -4.45
N ALA A 147 8.46 -4.39 -5.10
CA ALA A 147 7.02 -4.19 -5.19
C ALA A 147 6.32 -5.37 -5.91
N TRP A 148 6.89 -5.84 -7.02
CA TRP A 148 6.38 -6.99 -7.75
C TRP A 148 6.49 -8.28 -6.94
N GLU A 149 7.69 -8.60 -6.45
CA GLU A 149 7.99 -9.84 -5.74
C GLU A 149 7.13 -9.98 -4.48
N LEU A 150 6.96 -8.89 -3.71
CA LEU A 150 6.11 -8.91 -2.52
C LEU A 150 4.62 -9.07 -2.87
N CYS A 151 4.11 -8.38 -3.87
CA CYS A 151 2.73 -8.56 -4.30
C CYS A 151 2.48 -9.97 -4.84
N TRP A 152 3.42 -10.50 -5.64
CA TRP A 152 3.35 -11.86 -6.15
C TRP A 152 3.34 -12.88 -5.00
N PHE A 153 4.25 -12.71 -4.03
CA PHE A 153 4.30 -13.52 -2.81
C PHE A 153 2.97 -13.49 -2.05
N LEU A 154 2.44 -12.30 -1.75
CA LEU A 154 1.19 -12.15 -1.01
C LEU A 154 0.00 -12.77 -1.74
N SER A 155 -0.06 -12.66 -3.05
CA SER A 155 -1.14 -13.26 -3.84
C SER A 155 -1.15 -14.80 -3.81
N ARG A 156 -0.04 -15.42 -3.42
CA ARG A 156 0.12 -16.89 -3.30
C ARG A 156 -0.02 -17.37 -1.86
N THR A 157 0.51 -16.63 -0.90
CA THR A 157 0.58 -17.05 0.51
C THR A 157 -0.64 -16.62 1.32
N ALA A 158 -1.13 -15.39 1.15
CA ALA A 158 -2.42 -14.97 1.66
C ALA A 158 -3.57 -15.49 0.77
N GLY A 159 -3.24 -15.83 -0.48
CA GLY A 159 -4.20 -16.20 -1.52
C GLY A 159 -4.94 -14.99 -2.09
N PRO A 160 -5.79 -15.22 -3.12
CA PRO A 160 -6.75 -14.23 -3.60
C PRO A 160 -8.02 -14.22 -2.73
N ASP A 161 -8.87 -13.23 -2.92
CA ASP A 161 -10.25 -13.27 -2.43
C ASP A 161 -11.04 -14.39 -3.11
N ALA A 162 -12.09 -14.87 -2.44
CA ALA A 162 -12.97 -15.90 -3.01
C ALA A 162 -13.53 -15.46 -4.37
N GLY A 163 -13.41 -16.33 -5.36
CA GLY A 163 -13.85 -16.06 -6.74
C GLY A 163 -12.88 -15.24 -7.58
N HIS A 164 -11.70 -14.89 -7.05
CA HIS A 164 -10.65 -14.16 -7.78
C HIS A 164 -9.43 -15.03 -8.02
N THR A 165 -8.53 -14.55 -8.89
CA THR A 165 -7.29 -15.26 -9.24
C THR A 165 -6.07 -14.52 -8.70
N ALA A 166 -5.08 -15.28 -8.24
CA ALA A 166 -3.78 -14.74 -7.86
C ALA A 166 -3.06 -14.08 -9.06
N ILE A 167 -2.04 -13.27 -8.77
CA ILE A 167 -1.20 -12.66 -9.80
C ILE A 167 -0.56 -13.76 -10.65
N ALA A 168 -0.74 -13.68 -11.96
CA ALA A 168 -0.16 -14.65 -12.90
C ALA A 168 1.32 -14.34 -13.17
N GLY A 169 2.05 -15.35 -13.69
CA GLY A 169 3.44 -15.18 -14.12
C GLY A 169 4.48 -15.61 -13.09
N SER A 170 5.72 -15.22 -13.35
CA SER A 170 6.90 -15.51 -12.54
C SER A 170 6.98 -14.64 -11.28
N PRO A 171 7.62 -15.13 -10.19
CA PRO A 171 7.98 -14.28 -9.06
C PRO A 171 8.96 -13.16 -9.45
N GLN A 172 9.80 -13.37 -10.46
CA GLN A 172 10.63 -12.30 -11.00
C GLN A 172 9.80 -11.38 -11.90
N PRO A 173 9.98 -10.05 -11.82
CA PRO A 173 9.36 -9.14 -12.77
C PRO A 173 9.82 -9.44 -14.19
N ALA A 174 8.95 -9.15 -15.15
CA ALA A 174 9.29 -9.28 -16.56
C ALA A 174 10.49 -8.40 -16.92
N GLU A 175 11.30 -8.85 -17.89
CA GLU A 175 12.38 -8.02 -18.43
C GLU A 175 11.84 -6.72 -19.00
N ALA A 176 12.56 -5.63 -18.76
CA ALA A 176 12.23 -4.33 -19.32
C ALA A 176 12.29 -4.36 -20.85
N ARG A 177 11.21 -3.95 -21.50
CA ARG A 177 11.13 -3.83 -22.95
C ARG A 177 10.86 -2.39 -23.35
N LYS A 178 11.57 -1.89 -24.35
CA LYS A 178 11.30 -0.58 -24.93
C LYS A 178 9.88 -0.59 -25.53
N PRO A 179 8.99 0.33 -25.13
CA PRO A 179 7.65 0.40 -25.71
C PRO A 179 7.71 0.81 -27.19
N HIS A 180 6.91 0.18 -28.03
CA HIS A 180 6.82 0.54 -29.44
C HIS A 180 6.10 1.88 -29.66
N ARG A 181 5.19 2.22 -28.76
CA ARG A 181 4.40 3.45 -28.81
C ARG A 181 4.16 3.99 -27.40
N LEU A 182 4.37 5.27 -27.21
CA LEU A 182 3.95 6.03 -26.05
C LEU A 182 2.82 6.96 -26.43
N VAL A 183 1.77 7.01 -25.62
CA VAL A 183 0.64 7.92 -25.81
C VAL A 183 0.58 8.85 -24.60
N ARG A 184 0.61 10.15 -24.87
CA ARG A 184 0.33 11.19 -23.87
C ARG A 184 -1.15 11.52 -23.91
N MET A 185 -1.81 11.39 -22.77
CA MET A 185 -3.23 11.71 -22.63
C MET A 185 -3.39 12.96 -21.76
N PHE A 186 -4.08 13.95 -22.30
CA PHE A 186 -4.44 15.15 -21.56
C PHE A 186 -5.81 14.95 -20.91
N THR A 187 -5.91 15.25 -19.63
CA THR A 187 -7.17 15.21 -18.88
C THR A 187 -7.46 16.59 -18.31
N PRO A 188 -8.71 16.91 -17.95
CA PRO A 188 -9.03 18.20 -17.33
C PRO A 188 -8.19 18.53 -16.08
N GLY A 189 -7.78 17.50 -15.30
CA GLY A 189 -6.91 17.68 -14.15
C GLY A 189 -5.48 18.12 -14.50
N TRP A 190 -5.03 17.90 -15.73
CA TRP A 190 -3.71 18.34 -16.20
C TRP A 190 -3.59 19.86 -16.26
N GLU A 191 -4.66 20.55 -16.67
CA GLU A 191 -4.70 22.02 -16.79
C GLU A 191 -4.76 22.69 -15.41
N LEU A 192 -5.28 21.99 -14.40
CA LEU A 192 -5.42 22.49 -13.04
C LEU A 192 -4.16 22.30 -12.19
N THR A 193 -3.19 21.55 -12.68
CA THR A 193 -1.94 21.28 -11.93
C THR A 193 -0.93 22.41 -12.20
N PRO A 194 -0.45 23.13 -11.18
CA PRO A 194 0.62 24.12 -11.38
C PRO A 194 1.83 23.46 -12.05
N GLN A 195 2.29 24.04 -13.14
CA GLN A 195 3.53 23.62 -13.78
C GLN A 195 4.69 24.17 -12.96
N SER A 196 5.39 23.29 -12.24
CA SER A 196 6.64 23.58 -11.53
C SER A 196 7.85 23.35 -12.42
#